data_616dfc8bdab4321a82bcda8caccb608b
#
_entry.id   616dfc8bdab4321a82bcda8caccb608b
#
_cell.length_a   1.000
_cell.length_b   1.000
_cell.length_c   1.000
_cell.angle_alpha   90.00
_cell.angle_beta   90.00
_cell.angle_gamma   90.00
#
_symmetry.space_group_name_H-M   'P 1'
#
loop_
_entity.id
_entity.type
_entity.pdbx_description
1 polymer ?
#
loop_
_entity_poly.entity_id
_entity_poly.type
_entity_poly.pdbx_seq_one_letter_code
_entity_poly.pdbx_strand_id
1 'polypeptide(L)'
;MGGTRFVGKPLVSRLLQQGHSLTLFTRGRQPVPDGVEAINGDRGDDQALDQLKGRAFDVIVDSSGRTLKDSQRVVERTGAPSHRFLYVSSAGVYAGSETWPLDEDSPLDPASRHAGKGETEQWLMREGIAFTSFRPTYIVGPGNYNPVERWFFDRITHDRPIPLPGDGTTITQVGHVEDLAEAMARSLEVDASCNRIYNCSAKKGITFQGLIEAAALACGRAPESLDLRPFDPSALDPKARKGFPLRLNHFLTDISRVERELAWTPRFDALACMANSYQRDYALAPTSAPDFSGDEALIGA
;
A
#
# COMPACT_ATOMS: atom_id res chain seq x y z
N MET A 1 -12.36 -8.40 4.63
CA MET A 1 -11.17 -9.19 5.03
C MET A 1 -10.08 -8.24 5.49
N GLY A 2 -9.69 -8.24 6.76
CA GLY A 2 -8.88 -7.21 7.41
C GLY A 2 -9.74 -6.10 8.02
N GLY A 3 -9.33 -4.83 7.93
CA GLY A 3 -10.11 -3.67 8.40
C GLY A 3 -9.58 -3.01 9.69
N THR A 4 -8.83 -3.72 10.53
CA THR A 4 -8.39 -3.21 11.84
C THR A 4 -7.00 -2.56 11.83
N ARG A 5 -6.31 -2.52 10.68
CA ARG A 5 -4.95 -1.98 10.57
C ARG A 5 -4.81 -1.14 9.30
N PHE A 6 -3.94 -0.14 9.35
CA PHE A 6 -3.48 0.69 8.24
C PHE A 6 -4.63 1.12 7.30
N VAL A 7 -4.60 0.75 6.00
CA VAL A 7 -5.65 1.10 5.01
C VAL A 7 -7.06 0.74 5.49
N GLY A 8 -7.19 -0.35 6.24
CA GLY A 8 -8.48 -0.79 6.77
C GLY A 8 -9.11 0.20 7.75
N LYS A 9 -8.31 0.88 8.59
CA LYS A 9 -8.86 1.81 9.60
C LYS A 9 -9.59 3.01 8.97
N PRO A 10 -8.96 3.84 8.10
CA PRO A 10 -9.66 4.95 7.47
C PRO A 10 -10.79 4.49 6.54
N LEU A 11 -10.66 3.33 5.88
CA LEU A 11 -11.73 2.79 5.05
C LEU A 11 -12.95 2.39 5.88
N VAL A 12 -12.77 1.65 6.98
CA VAL A 12 -13.86 1.28 7.89
C VAL A 12 -14.55 2.52 8.45
N SER A 13 -13.77 3.53 8.90
CA SER A 13 -14.33 4.79 9.40
C SER A 13 -15.21 5.49 8.35
N ARG A 14 -14.76 5.57 7.10
CA ARG A 14 -15.54 6.20 6.01
C ARG A 14 -16.81 5.43 5.69
N LEU A 15 -16.73 4.11 5.58
CA LEU A 15 -17.90 3.30 5.27
C LEU A 15 -18.96 3.37 6.38
N LEU A 16 -18.54 3.43 7.66
CA LEU A 16 -19.47 3.67 8.77
C LEU A 16 -20.14 5.04 8.67
N GLN A 17 -19.36 6.10 8.35
CA GLN A 17 -19.90 7.46 8.16
C GLN A 17 -20.89 7.54 6.99
N GLN A 18 -20.73 6.70 5.98
CA GLN A 18 -21.64 6.54 4.84
C GLN A 18 -22.87 5.68 5.17
N GLY A 19 -22.99 5.15 6.40
CA GLY A 19 -24.14 4.37 6.85
C GLY A 19 -24.10 2.88 6.48
N HIS A 20 -22.94 2.35 6.05
CA HIS A 20 -22.82 0.93 5.75
C HIS A 20 -22.76 0.08 7.03
N SER A 21 -23.40 -1.09 7.00
CA SER A 21 -23.23 -2.14 8.01
C SER A 21 -21.99 -2.96 7.69
N LEU A 22 -21.08 -3.11 8.66
CA LEU A 22 -19.80 -3.74 8.43
C LEU A 22 -19.61 -5.01 9.26
N THR A 23 -19.09 -6.05 8.62
CA THR A 23 -18.57 -7.26 9.27
C THR A 23 -17.07 -7.37 8.98
N LEU A 24 -16.22 -7.41 9.99
CA LEU A 24 -14.78 -7.58 9.84
C LEU A 24 -14.37 -9.01 10.17
N PHE A 25 -13.78 -9.71 9.18
CA PHE A 25 -13.09 -10.97 9.41
C PHE A 25 -11.62 -10.68 9.70
N THR A 26 -11.18 -10.91 10.95
CA THR A 26 -9.84 -10.56 11.43
C THR A 26 -9.29 -11.62 12.39
N ARG A 27 -7.99 -11.55 12.70
CA ARG A 27 -7.35 -12.42 13.68
C ARG A 27 -7.60 -12.01 15.13
N GLY A 28 -8.45 -11.02 15.39
CA GLY A 28 -8.76 -10.55 16.75
C GLY A 28 -7.62 -9.86 17.50
N ARG A 29 -6.53 -9.45 16.80
CA ARG A 29 -5.33 -8.87 17.44
C ARG A 29 -5.43 -7.36 17.68
N GLN A 30 -6.43 -6.73 17.15
CA GLN A 30 -6.67 -5.30 17.26
C GLN A 30 -8.13 -5.04 17.59
N PRO A 31 -8.45 -3.99 18.32
CA PRO A 31 -9.84 -3.64 18.62
C PRO A 31 -10.62 -3.35 17.33
N VAL A 32 -11.88 -3.69 17.35
CA VAL A 32 -12.84 -3.41 16.29
C VAL A 32 -13.63 -2.17 16.71
N PRO A 33 -13.91 -1.22 15.81
CA PRO A 33 -14.72 -0.05 16.11
C PRO A 33 -16.14 -0.41 16.57
N ASP A 34 -16.74 0.44 17.40
CA ASP A 34 -18.12 0.29 17.81
C ASP A 34 -19.10 0.25 16.62
N GLY A 35 -20.12 -0.57 16.72
CA GLY A 35 -21.13 -0.75 15.66
C GLY A 35 -20.67 -1.66 14.51
N VAL A 36 -19.49 -2.29 14.61
CA VAL A 36 -18.97 -3.22 13.62
C VAL A 36 -19.01 -4.64 14.15
N GLU A 37 -19.58 -5.56 13.39
CA GLU A 37 -19.54 -6.99 13.71
C GLU A 37 -18.13 -7.53 13.49
N ALA A 38 -17.63 -8.32 14.44
CA ALA A 38 -16.32 -8.98 14.34
C ALA A 38 -16.47 -10.50 14.26
N ILE A 39 -15.85 -11.10 13.25
CA ILE A 39 -15.64 -12.54 13.14
C ILE A 39 -14.14 -12.79 13.28
N ASN A 40 -13.74 -13.51 14.31
CA ASN A 40 -12.33 -13.79 14.57
C ASN A 40 -11.89 -15.10 13.92
N GLY A 41 -10.86 -15.00 13.07
CA GLY A 41 -10.29 -16.15 12.38
C GLY A 41 -9.08 -15.80 11.54
N ASP A 42 -8.28 -16.80 11.21
CA ASP A 42 -7.22 -16.67 10.23
C ASP A 42 -7.77 -17.03 8.84
N ARG A 43 -7.52 -16.19 7.83
CA ARG A 43 -7.95 -16.46 6.45
C ARG A 43 -7.27 -17.68 5.82
N GLY A 44 -6.15 -18.12 6.42
CA GLY A 44 -5.44 -19.34 6.03
C GLY A 44 -6.11 -20.62 6.56
N ASP A 45 -7.03 -20.49 7.51
CA ASP A 45 -7.74 -21.61 8.15
C ASP A 45 -9.14 -21.76 7.54
N ASP A 46 -9.41 -22.93 6.93
CA ASP A 46 -10.70 -23.21 6.31
C ASP A 46 -11.84 -23.28 7.32
N GLN A 47 -11.59 -23.85 8.50
CA GLN A 47 -12.59 -23.94 9.55
C GLN A 47 -12.98 -22.54 10.07
N ALA A 48 -12.00 -21.65 10.20
CA ALA A 48 -12.28 -20.26 10.57
C ALA A 48 -13.09 -19.53 9.50
N LEU A 49 -12.76 -19.73 8.21
CA LEU A 49 -13.50 -19.16 7.09
C LEU A 49 -14.93 -19.73 6.96
N ASP A 50 -15.18 -20.93 7.44
CA ASP A 50 -16.52 -21.55 7.41
C ASP A 50 -17.56 -20.76 8.23
N GLN A 51 -17.13 -19.87 9.14
CA GLN A 51 -18.02 -18.92 9.82
C GLN A 51 -18.67 -17.91 8.87
N LEU A 52 -18.16 -17.77 7.65
CA LEU A 52 -18.72 -16.92 6.60
C LEU A 52 -19.77 -17.64 5.74
N LYS A 53 -19.89 -18.96 5.85
CA LYS A 53 -20.85 -19.75 5.04
C LYS A 53 -22.29 -19.29 5.24
N GLY A 54 -23.01 -19.13 4.14
CA GLY A 54 -24.41 -18.71 4.13
C GLY A 54 -24.64 -17.23 4.43
N ARG A 55 -23.57 -16.43 4.61
CA ARG A 55 -23.66 -14.98 4.73
C ARG A 55 -23.59 -14.34 3.34
N ALA A 56 -24.57 -13.53 3.02
CA ALA A 56 -24.57 -12.73 1.80
C ALA A 56 -24.06 -11.31 2.11
N PHE A 57 -23.20 -10.80 1.21
CA PHE A 57 -22.67 -9.44 1.32
C PHE A 57 -22.90 -8.70 0.00
N ASP A 58 -23.29 -7.43 0.10
CA ASP A 58 -23.35 -6.57 -1.08
C ASP A 58 -21.94 -6.24 -1.56
N VAL A 59 -21.04 -6.00 -0.64
CA VAL A 59 -19.63 -5.70 -0.92
C VAL A 59 -18.71 -6.59 -0.12
N ILE A 60 -17.73 -7.18 -0.79
CA ILE A 60 -16.61 -7.86 -0.13
C ILE A 60 -15.36 -7.01 -0.33
N VAL A 61 -14.76 -6.53 0.76
CA VAL A 61 -13.48 -5.83 0.70
C VAL A 61 -12.35 -6.78 1.08
N ASP A 62 -11.45 -7.07 0.13
CA ASP A 62 -10.24 -7.85 0.41
C ASP A 62 -8.99 -6.97 0.38
N SER A 63 -8.60 -6.47 1.54
CA SER A 63 -7.39 -5.66 1.75
C SER A 63 -6.17 -6.49 2.17
N SER A 64 -6.32 -7.80 2.33
CA SER A 64 -5.28 -8.67 2.89
C SER A 64 -4.91 -9.88 2.03
N GLY A 65 -5.60 -10.15 0.94
CA GLY A 65 -5.28 -11.21 -0.02
C GLY A 65 -3.97 -10.96 -0.75
N ARG A 66 -3.08 -11.96 -0.76
CA ARG A 66 -1.79 -11.90 -1.44
C ARG A 66 -1.70 -12.86 -2.62
N THR A 67 -2.43 -13.95 -2.55
CA THR A 67 -2.50 -14.98 -3.57
C THR A 67 -3.92 -15.11 -4.10
N LEU A 68 -4.07 -15.65 -5.29
CA LEU A 68 -5.38 -15.97 -5.87
C LEU A 68 -6.22 -16.83 -4.91
N LYS A 69 -5.62 -17.87 -4.33
CA LYS A 69 -6.30 -18.78 -3.39
C LYS A 69 -6.89 -18.06 -2.18
N ASP A 70 -6.23 -16.98 -1.72
CA ASP A 70 -6.74 -16.20 -0.59
C ASP A 70 -8.12 -15.61 -0.88
N SER A 71 -8.34 -15.05 -2.06
CA SER A 71 -9.62 -14.44 -2.43
C SER A 71 -10.65 -15.47 -2.88
N GLN A 72 -10.23 -16.53 -3.60
CA GLN A 72 -11.09 -17.64 -3.98
C GLN A 72 -11.76 -18.27 -2.76
N ARG A 73 -11.00 -18.58 -1.72
CA ARG A 73 -11.53 -19.20 -0.49
C ARG A 73 -12.61 -18.35 0.19
N VAL A 74 -12.53 -17.04 0.11
CA VAL A 74 -13.57 -16.14 0.64
C VAL A 74 -14.85 -16.29 -0.20
N VAL A 75 -14.74 -16.15 -1.53
CA VAL A 75 -15.89 -16.23 -2.44
C VAL A 75 -16.55 -17.62 -2.41
N GLU A 76 -15.79 -18.69 -2.25
CA GLU A 76 -16.31 -20.06 -2.08
C GLU A 76 -17.23 -20.20 -0.85
N ARG A 77 -17.03 -19.38 0.22
CA ARG A 77 -17.84 -19.45 1.44
C ARG A 77 -19.02 -18.47 1.42
N THR A 78 -18.83 -17.31 0.83
CA THR A 78 -19.85 -16.24 0.84
C THR A 78 -20.68 -16.20 -0.43
N GLY A 79 -20.24 -16.84 -1.52
CA GLY A 79 -20.67 -16.48 -2.87
C GLY A 79 -20.04 -15.16 -3.35
N ALA A 80 -20.29 -14.83 -4.62
CA ALA A 80 -19.93 -13.53 -5.17
C ALA A 80 -20.76 -12.43 -4.48
N PRO A 81 -20.20 -11.25 -4.22
CA PRO A 81 -20.96 -10.13 -3.67
C PRO A 81 -22.01 -9.64 -4.68
N SER A 82 -23.17 -9.18 -4.19
CA SER A 82 -24.26 -8.73 -5.08
C SER A 82 -23.95 -7.41 -5.79
N HIS A 83 -23.08 -6.59 -5.23
CA HIS A 83 -22.67 -5.30 -5.81
C HIS A 83 -21.21 -5.27 -6.26
N ARG A 84 -20.23 -5.49 -5.36
CA ARG A 84 -18.81 -5.29 -5.70
C ARG A 84 -17.82 -6.09 -4.86
N PHE A 85 -16.83 -6.70 -5.51
CA PHE A 85 -15.61 -7.17 -4.87
C PHE A 85 -14.56 -6.06 -4.93
N LEU A 86 -14.26 -5.43 -3.80
CA LEU A 86 -13.27 -4.34 -3.70
C LEU A 86 -11.93 -4.92 -3.28
N TYR A 87 -10.92 -4.79 -4.14
CA TYR A 87 -9.63 -5.48 -3.95
C TYR A 87 -8.45 -4.51 -3.81
N VAL A 88 -7.61 -4.74 -2.81
CA VAL A 88 -6.33 -4.03 -2.69
C VAL A 88 -5.23 -4.87 -3.32
N SER A 89 -4.95 -4.56 -4.57
CA SER A 89 -3.84 -5.12 -5.34
C SER A 89 -2.52 -4.42 -5.00
N SER A 90 -1.64 -4.22 -5.96
CA SER A 90 -0.38 -3.50 -5.83
C SER A 90 0.18 -3.12 -7.20
N ALA A 91 0.73 -1.94 -7.35
CA ALA A 91 1.55 -1.60 -8.52
C ALA A 91 2.81 -2.49 -8.63
N GLY A 92 3.15 -3.21 -7.56
CA GLY A 92 4.20 -4.22 -7.58
C GLY A 92 3.98 -5.39 -8.54
N VAL A 93 2.78 -5.51 -9.13
CA VAL A 93 2.48 -6.52 -10.17
C VAL A 93 3.10 -6.23 -11.53
N TYR A 94 3.47 -4.96 -11.79
CA TYR A 94 4.01 -4.58 -13.10
C TYR A 94 5.40 -5.13 -13.34
N ALA A 95 5.67 -5.46 -14.60
CA ALA A 95 7.00 -5.77 -15.10
C ALA A 95 7.91 -4.54 -15.09
N GLY A 96 9.22 -4.77 -15.20
CA GLY A 96 10.17 -3.70 -15.46
C GLY A 96 9.84 -2.97 -16.76
N SER A 97 10.15 -1.69 -16.83
CA SER A 97 9.86 -0.84 -17.99
C SER A 97 10.98 0.15 -18.23
N GLU A 98 11.15 0.55 -19.48
CA GLU A 98 11.97 1.67 -19.91
C GLU A 98 11.10 2.93 -20.20
N THR A 99 9.79 2.83 -20.00
CA THR A 99 8.86 3.94 -20.19
C THR A 99 8.00 4.15 -18.94
N TRP A 100 7.83 5.40 -18.54
CA TRP A 100 7.04 5.82 -17.38
C TRP A 100 6.18 7.05 -17.72
N PRO A 101 5.09 7.27 -16.96
CA PRO A 101 4.56 6.45 -15.87
C PRO A 101 3.92 5.15 -16.36
N LEU A 102 3.87 4.11 -15.49
CA LEU A 102 3.15 2.86 -15.78
C LEU A 102 1.65 3.09 -15.63
N ASP A 103 0.89 2.75 -16.63
CA ASP A 103 -0.58 2.75 -16.59
C ASP A 103 -1.14 1.35 -16.23
N GLU A 104 -2.45 1.24 -16.10
CA GLU A 104 -3.11 -0.01 -15.71
C GLU A 104 -3.06 -1.10 -16.78
N ASP A 105 -2.74 -0.74 -18.02
CA ASP A 105 -2.61 -1.64 -19.17
C ASP A 105 -1.15 -2.09 -19.38
N SER A 106 -0.22 -1.56 -18.60
CA SER A 106 1.20 -1.95 -18.60
C SER A 106 1.38 -3.43 -18.26
N PRO A 107 2.38 -4.12 -18.86
CA PRO A 107 2.60 -5.54 -18.67
C PRO A 107 2.80 -5.95 -17.22
N LEU A 108 2.27 -7.12 -16.85
CA LEU A 108 2.46 -7.73 -15.53
C LEU A 108 3.67 -8.66 -15.52
N ASP A 109 4.37 -8.71 -14.39
CA ASP A 109 5.49 -9.61 -14.15
C ASP A 109 5.00 -10.90 -13.45
N PRO A 110 4.98 -12.05 -14.12
CA PRO A 110 4.58 -13.31 -13.52
C PRO A 110 5.57 -13.81 -12.46
N ALA A 111 6.80 -13.29 -12.44
CA ALA A 111 7.82 -13.60 -11.44
C ALA A 111 7.79 -12.64 -10.23
N SER A 112 6.94 -11.61 -10.27
CA SER A 112 6.81 -10.68 -9.15
C SER A 112 6.34 -11.40 -7.89
N ARG A 113 6.88 -10.99 -6.74
CA ARG A 113 6.33 -11.40 -5.43
C ARG A 113 4.85 -11.02 -5.24
N HIS A 114 4.33 -10.17 -6.10
CA HIS A 114 2.93 -9.72 -6.12
C HIS A 114 2.11 -10.37 -7.24
N ALA A 115 2.66 -11.31 -8.02
CA ALA A 115 1.98 -11.96 -9.15
C ALA A 115 0.58 -12.49 -8.78
N GLY A 116 0.44 -13.12 -7.60
CA GLY A 116 -0.85 -13.62 -7.12
C GLY A 116 -1.94 -12.55 -6.99
N LYS A 117 -1.58 -11.27 -6.88
CA LYS A 117 -2.55 -10.17 -6.92
C LYS A 117 -3.06 -9.92 -8.33
N GLY A 118 -2.17 -9.92 -9.33
CA GLY A 118 -2.55 -9.85 -10.75
C GLY A 118 -3.39 -11.06 -11.18
N GLU A 119 -3.04 -12.26 -10.72
CA GLU A 119 -3.84 -13.47 -10.94
C GLU A 119 -5.25 -13.36 -10.36
N THR A 120 -5.38 -12.71 -9.17
CA THR A 120 -6.69 -12.47 -8.54
C THR A 120 -7.54 -11.52 -9.39
N GLU A 121 -6.97 -10.43 -9.91
CA GLU A 121 -7.67 -9.51 -10.82
C GLU A 121 -8.16 -10.22 -12.08
N GLN A 122 -7.30 -11.03 -12.71
CA GLN A 122 -7.64 -11.82 -13.89
C GLN A 122 -8.72 -12.87 -13.60
N TRP A 123 -8.68 -13.49 -12.42
CA TRP A 123 -9.68 -14.45 -11.98
C TRP A 123 -11.04 -13.77 -11.79
N LEU A 124 -11.12 -12.63 -11.07
CA LEU A 124 -12.36 -11.88 -10.88
C LEU A 124 -13.02 -11.55 -12.23
N MET A 125 -12.20 -11.17 -13.21
CA MET A 125 -12.64 -10.87 -14.57
C MET A 125 -13.21 -12.10 -15.28
N ARG A 126 -12.50 -13.23 -15.22
CA ARG A 126 -12.94 -14.50 -15.88
C ARG A 126 -14.21 -15.07 -15.29
N GLU A 127 -14.37 -14.98 -13.98
CA GLU A 127 -15.58 -15.48 -13.28
C GLU A 127 -16.76 -14.53 -13.40
N GLY A 128 -16.60 -13.36 -14.03
CA GLY A 128 -17.67 -12.37 -14.15
C GLY A 128 -18.08 -11.76 -12.82
N ILE A 129 -17.21 -11.79 -11.79
CA ILE A 129 -17.47 -11.18 -10.50
C ILE A 129 -17.29 -9.66 -10.65
N ALA A 130 -18.33 -8.88 -10.38
CA ALA A 130 -18.25 -7.43 -10.39
C ALA A 130 -17.19 -6.95 -9.38
N PHE A 131 -16.15 -6.25 -9.84
CA PHE A 131 -15.04 -5.86 -8.97
C PHE A 131 -14.52 -4.45 -9.24
N THR A 132 -13.79 -3.89 -8.28
CA THR A 132 -12.90 -2.75 -8.46
C THR A 132 -11.59 -3.08 -7.74
N SER A 133 -10.47 -2.95 -8.44
CA SER A 133 -9.14 -3.22 -7.89
C SER A 133 -8.30 -1.94 -7.85
N PHE A 134 -7.53 -1.78 -6.77
CA PHE A 134 -6.58 -0.68 -6.62
C PHE A 134 -5.15 -1.22 -6.59
N ARG A 135 -4.28 -0.66 -7.43
CA ARG A 135 -2.83 -0.92 -7.49
C ARG A 135 -2.06 0.24 -6.88
N PRO A 136 -1.98 0.33 -5.55
CA PRO A 136 -1.17 1.36 -4.92
C PRO A 136 0.32 1.10 -5.11
N THR A 137 1.13 2.19 -5.10
CA THR A 137 2.58 2.15 -4.98
C THR A 137 2.98 1.94 -3.52
N TYR A 138 3.96 2.68 -2.98
CA TYR A 138 4.29 2.67 -1.56
C TYR A 138 3.30 3.53 -0.80
N ILE A 139 2.43 2.90 -0.03
CA ILE A 139 1.48 3.62 0.82
C ILE A 139 2.12 3.90 2.17
N VAL A 140 2.12 5.15 2.56
CA VAL A 140 2.62 5.66 3.83
C VAL A 140 1.50 6.30 4.65
N GLY A 141 1.76 6.62 5.90
CA GLY A 141 0.80 7.26 6.79
C GLY A 141 0.60 6.51 8.10
N PRO A 142 -0.19 7.07 9.01
CA PRO A 142 -0.34 6.56 10.37
C PRO A 142 -0.81 5.10 10.43
N GLY A 143 -0.18 4.32 11.31
CA GLY A 143 -0.50 2.92 11.51
C GLY A 143 0.07 1.97 10.46
N ASN A 144 1.04 2.42 9.66
CA ASN A 144 1.73 1.56 8.70
C ASN A 144 2.51 0.46 9.42
N TYR A 145 2.16 -0.79 9.17
CA TYR A 145 2.84 -1.96 9.77
C TYR A 145 4.07 -2.44 8.97
N ASN A 146 4.32 -1.83 7.81
CA ASN A 146 5.52 -2.00 7.00
C ASN A 146 6.03 -0.61 6.60
N PRO A 147 6.42 0.21 7.57
CA PRO A 147 6.63 1.63 7.39
C PRO A 147 7.96 1.91 6.68
N VAL A 148 7.93 1.95 5.33
CA VAL A 148 9.10 2.30 4.51
C VAL A 148 9.65 3.69 4.87
N GLU A 149 8.77 4.62 5.25
CA GLU A 149 9.11 5.96 5.70
C GLU A 149 9.90 5.97 7.02
N ARG A 150 9.67 4.99 7.89
CA ARG A 150 10.39 4.86 9.16
C ARG A 150 11.88 4.62 8.95
N TRP A 151 12.25 3.92 7.89
CA TRP A 151 13.65 3.69 7.54
C TRP A 151 14.43 5.01 7.40
N PHE A 152 13.80 6.04 6.82
CA PHE A 152 14.38 7.38 6.70
C PHE A 152 14.34 8.12 8.02
N PHE A 153 13.21 8.14 8.72
CA PHE A 153 13.06 8.83 10.00
C PHE A 153 14.05 8.32 11.05
N ASP A 154 14.23 7.01 11.14
CA ASP A 154 15.17 6.41 12.10
C ASP A 154 16.60 6.94 11.90
N ARG A 155 17.08 7.05 10.66
CA ARG A 155 18.41 7.55 10.34
C ARG A 155 18.55 9.04 10.61
N ILE A 156 17.57 9.81 10.21
CA ILE A 156 17.55 11.27 10.39
C ILE A 156 17.50 11.64 11.88
N THR A 157 16.65 11.01 12.66
CA THR A 157 16.48 11.33 14.08
C THR A 157 17.61 10.84 14.98
N HIS A 158 18.43 9.90 14.49
CA HIS A 158 19.60 9.38 15.21
C HIS A 158 20.93 9.85 14.62
N ASP A 159 20.91 10.90 13.77
CA ASP A 159 22.10 11.47 13.13
C ASP A 159 23.00 10.42 12.44
N ARG A 160 22.35 9.43 11.78
CA ARG A 160 23.04 8.35 11.08
C ARG A 160 23.29 8.74 9.61
N PRO A 161 24.39 8.25 9.02
CA PRO A 161 24.55 8.29 7.56
C PRO A 161 23.35 7.66 6.85
N ILE A 162 22.92 8.28 5.75
CA ILE A 162 21.78 7.80 4.97
C ILE A 162 22.28 7.23 3.65
N PRO A 163 22.18 5.91 3.43
CA PRO A 163 22.53 5.31 2.14
C PRO A 163 21.66 5.88 1.01
N LEU A 164 22.30 6.39 -0.05
CA LEU A 164 21.67 6.99 -1.22
C LEU A 164 21.97 6.14 -2.46
N PRO A 165 20.98 5.54 -3.13
CA PRO A 165 21.21 4.75 -4.34
C PRO A 165 21.68 5.64 -5.51
N GLY A 166 22.85 5.33 -6.09
CA GLY A 166 23.44 6.07 -7.19
C GLY A 166 23.64 7.54 -6.85
N ASP A 167 23.18 8.41 -7.74
CA ASP A 167 23.18 9.87 -7.55
C ASP A 167 21.88 10.42 -6.91
N GLY A 168 20.98 9.53 -6.48
CA GLY A 168 19.72 9.90 -5.88
C GLY A 168 18.61 10.33 -6.85
N THR A 169 18.85 10.31 -8.16
CA THR A 169 17.89 10.79 -9.19
C THR A 169 16.82 9.76 -9.57
N THR A 170 16.94 8.52 -9.11
CA THR A 170 15.91 7.50 -9.34
C THR A 170 14.56 7.96 -8.78
N ILE A 171 13.53 7.92 -9.63
CA ILE A 171 12.18 8.36 -9.28
C ILE A 171 11.42 7.22 -8.61
N THR A 172 10.80 7.52 -7.47
CA THR A 172 9.82 6.68 -6.78
C THR A 172 8.51 7.43 -6.62
N GLN A 173 7.48 6.75 -6.13
CA GLN A 173 6.18 7.38 -5.89
C GLN A 173 5.58 6.79 -4.62
N VAL A 174 5.13 7.65 -3.73
CA VAL A 174 4.41 7.28 -2.51
C VAL A 174 2.97 7.75 -2.60
N GLY A 175 2.08 7.13 -1.87
CA GLY A 175 0.69 7.55 -1.72
C GLY A 175 0.30 7.53 -0.24
N HIS A 176 -0.79 8.20 0.10
CA HIS A 176 -1.25 8.28 1.48
C HIS A 176 -2.38 7.29 1.77
N VAL A 177 -2.35 6.72 2.97
CA VAL A 177 -3.33 5.71 3.41
C VAL A 177 -4.77 6.26 3.41
N GLU A 178 -4.97 7.53 3.74
CA GLU A 178 -6.30 8.16 3.73
C GLU A 178 -6.81 8.42 2.31
N ASP A 179 -5.93 8.76 1.37
CA ASP A 179 -6.27 8.97 -0.03
C ASP A 179 -6.69 7.64 -0.70
N LEU A 180 -5.94 6.56 -0.44
CA LEU A 180 -6.32 5.24 -0.93
C LEU A 180 -7.68 4.81 -0.36
N ALA A 181 -7.91 4.98 0.94
CA ALA A 181 -9.18 4.64 1.57
C ALA A 181 -10.37 5.47 1.00
N GLU A 182 -10.12 6.73 0.67
CA GLU A 182 -11.11 7.60 0.04
C GLU A 182 -11.45 7.13 -1.38
N ALA A 183 -10.43 6.86 -2.22
CA ALA A 183 -10.64 6.33 -3.57
C ALA A 183 -11.44 5.01 -3.53
N MET A 184 -11.11 4.13 -2.60
CA MET A 184 -11.81 2.85 -2.41
C MET A 184 -13.27 3.05 -2.03
N ALA A 185 -13.57 3.89 -1.03
CA ALA A 185 -14.95 4.16 -0.62
C ALA A 185 -15.75 4.80 -1.76
N ARG A 186 -15.17 5.81 -2.43
CA ARG A 186 -15.80 6.50 -3.55
C ARG A 186 -16.12 5.58 -4.72
N SER A 187 -15.29 4.58 -4.98
CA SER A 187 -15.55 3.62 -6.06
C SER A 187 -16.84 2.82 -5.89
N LEU A 188 -17.34 2.68 -4.67
CA LEU A 188 -18.60 1.98 -4.41
C LEU A 188 -19.84 2.80 -4.82
N GLU A 189 -19.69 4.12 -4.94
CA GLU A 189 -20.74 5.07 -5.34
C GLU A 189 -20.73 5.34 -6.86
N VAL A 190 -19.71 4.86 -7.58
CA VAL A 190 -19.51 5.17 -9.01
C VAL A 190 -19.65 3.88 -9.83
N ASP A 191 -20.76 3.73 -10.55
CA ASP A 191 -21.02 2.54 -11.39
C ASP A 191 -19.94 2.29 -12.43
N ALA A 192 -19.38 3.35 -13.03
CA ALA A 192 -18.31 3.27 -14.01
C ALA A 192 -17.03 2.61 -13.47
N SER A 193 -16.88 2.49 -12.15
CA SER A 193 -15.76 1.78 -11.51
C SER A 193 -15.89 0.26 -11.53
N CYS A 194 -17.05 -0.25 -11.96
CA CYS A 194 -17.28 -1.69 -12.06
C CYS A 194 -16.36 -2.32 -13.13
N ASN A 195 -15.71 -3.42 -12.75
CA ASN A 195 -14.73 -4.12 -13.58
C ASN A 195 -13.55 -3.23 -14.01
N ARG A 196 -13.13 -2.37 -13.09
CA ARG A 196 -11.98 -1.47 -13.29
C ARG A 196 -10.83 -1.79 -12.35
N ILE A 197 -9.65 -1.52 -12.86
CA ILE A 197 -8.39 -1.51 -12.13
C ILE A 197 -7.88 -0.07 -12.13
N TYR A 198 -7.41 0.41 -10.99
CA TYR A 198 -6.90 1.75 -10.82
C TYR A 198 -5.52 1.76 -10.16
N ASN A 199 -4.58 2.46 -10.76
CA ASN A 199 -3.41 2.91 -10.04
C ASN A 199 -3.83 3.97 -9.01
N CYS A 200 -3.25 3.92 -7.81
CA CYS A 200 -3.62 4.84 -6.73
C CYS A 200 -2.39 5.22 -5.90
N SER A 201 -1.94 6.44 -6.05
CA SER A 201 -0.77 7.01 -5.35
C SER A 201 -0.82 8.54 -5.40
N ALA A 202 0.21 9.23 -4.92
CA ALA A 202 0.33 10.67 -5.13
C ALA A 202 0.44 10.99 -6.63
N LYS A 203 0.02 12.18 -7.02
CA LYS A 203 -0.01 12.60 -8.45
C LYS A 203 1.38 12.68 -9.09
N LYS A 204 2.40 12.99 -8.30
CA LYS A 204 3.78 13.16 -8.77
C LYS A 204 4.70 12.12 -8.15
N GLY A 205 5.67 11.67 -8.94
CA GLY A 205 6.84 10.98 -8.40
C GLY A 205 7.80 11.95 -7.73
N ILE A 206 8.74 11.40 -6.98
CA ILE A 206 9.79 12.12 -6.29
C ILE A 206 11.10 11.34 -6.45
N THR A 207 12.24 12.02 -6.54
CA THR A 207 13.53 11.36 -6.55
C THR A 207 13.86 10.78 -5.17
N PHE A 208 14.79 9.83 -5.08
CA PHE A 208 15.23 9.33 -3.78
C PHE A 208 15.81 10.44 -2.91
N GLN A 209 16.63 11.31 -3.49
CA GLN A 209 17.13 12.48 -2.77
C GLN A 209 15.98 13.35 -2.26
N GLY A 210 15.02 13.71 -3.12
CA GLY A 210 13.87 14.52 -2.72
C GLY A 210 13.00 13.84 -1.64
N LEU A 211 12.89 12.50 -1.64
CA LEU A 211 12.16 11.77 -0.60
C LEU A 211 12.90 11.83 0.75
N ILE A 212 14.24 11.74 0.74
CA ILE A 212 15.07 11.91 1.94
C ILE A 212 14.93 13.35 2.47
N GLU A 213 14.99 14.35 1.59
CA GLU A 213 14.80 15.76 1.96
C GLU A 213 13.40 16.00 2.56
N ALA A 214 12.35 15.41 1.96
CA ALA A 214 10.99 15.47 2.50
C ALA A 214 10.91 14.83 3.90
N ALA A 215 11.59 13.71 4.13
CA ALA A 215 11.67 13.08 5.43
C ALA A 215 12.44 13.93 6.45
N ALA A 216 13.53 14.61 6.03
CA ALA A 216 14.28 15.52 6.88
C ALA A 216 13.42 16.70 7.36
N LEU A 217 12.73 17.35 6.43
CA LEU A 217 11.81 18.44 6.74
C LEU A 217 10.70 17.99 7.70
N ALA A 218 10.16 16.78 7.51
CA ALA A 218 9.18 16.20 8.43
C ALA A 218 9.72 16.02 9.85
N CYS A 219 11.01 15.67 9.97
CA CYS A 219 11.72 15.54 11.26
C CYS A 219 12.19 16.88 11.84
N GLY A 220 11.94 18.01 11.16
CA GLY A 220 12.43 19.33 11.58
C GLY A 220 13.94 19.51 11.37
N ARG A 221 14.54 18.78 10.43
CA ARG A 221 15.98 18.87 10.11
C ARG A 221 16.17 19.57 8.76
N ALA A 222 17.23 20.36 8.66
CA ALA A 222 17.63 20.97 7.40
C ALA A 222 18.22 19.90 6.47
N PRO A 223 17.77 19.77 5.22
CA PRO A 223 18.29 18.77 4.28
C PRO A 223 19.81 18.83 4.09
N GLU A 224 20.40 20.02 4.14
CA GLU A 224 21.84 20.27 3.98
C GLU A 224 22.67 19.70 5.14
N SER A 225 22.04 19.41 6.28
CA SER A 225 22.70 18.81 7.45
C SER A 225 22.85 17.31 7.39
N LEU A 226 22.28 16.65 6.38
CA LEU A 226 22.26 15.21 6.28
C LEU A 226 23.61 14.67 5.75
N ASP A 227 24.06 13.55 6.32
CA ASP A 227 25.19 12.78 5.81
C ASP A 227 24.71 11.75 4.79
N LEU A 228 24.62 12.14 3.50
CA LEU A 228 24.21 11.25 2.42
C LEU A 228 25.43 10.44 1.95
N ARG A 229 25.28 9.11 1.88
CA ARG A 229 26.32 8.17 1.43
C ARG A 229 25.89 7.44 0.17
N PRO A 230 26.36 7.88 -1.02
CA PRO A 230 26.07 7.19 -2.26
C PRO A 230 26.59 5.76 -2.27
N PHE A 231 25.82 4.86 -2.88
CA PHE A 231 26.24 3.47 -3.13
C PHE A 231 25.84 3.04 -4.54
N ASP A 232 26.57 2.07 -5.12
CA ASP A 232 26.24 1.52 -6.43
C ASP A 232 25.17 0.41 -6.29
N PRO A 233 23.92 0.62 -6.78
CA PRO A 233 22.89 -0.40 -6.74
C PRO A 233 23.25 -1.69 -7.47
N SER A 234 24.14 -1.64 -8.49
CA SER A 234 24.55 -2.80 -9.28
C SER A 234 25.58 -3.69 -8.56
N ALA A 235 26.27 -3.14 -7.56
CA ALA A 235 27.24 -3.86 -6.74
C ALA A 235 26.59 -4.68 -5.61
N LEU A 236 25.29 -4.47 -5.31
CA LEU A 236 24.62 -5.11 -4.19
C LEU A 236 24.32 -6.58 -4.44
N ASP A 237 24.73 -7.43 -3.52
CA ASP A 237 24.23 -8.79 -3.46
C ASP A 237 22.75 -8.84 -3.00
N PRO A 238 22.04 -9.97 -3.20
CA PRO A 238 20.62 -10.07 -2.83
C PRO A 238 20.31 -9.88 -1.33
N LYS A 239 21.29 -10.05 -0.44
CA LYS A 239 21.13 -9.84 1.01
C LYS A 239 21.26 -8.36 1.35
N ALA A 240 22.34 -7.72 0.87
CA ALA A 240 22.56 -6.28 1.04
C ALA A 240 21.41 -5.45 0.44
N ARG A 241 20.90 -5.88 -0.72
CA ARG A 241 19.74 -5.25 -1.38
C ARG A 241 18.52 -5.09 -0.46
N LYS A 242 18.31 -5.99 0.48
CA LYS A 242 17.18 -5.93 1.43
C LYS A 242 17.33 -4.82 2.49
N GLY A 243 18.51 -4.26 2.65
CA GLY A 243 18.77 -3.13 3.54
C GLY A 243 18.12 -1.83 3.09
N PHE A 244 17.85 -1.68 1.77
CA PHE A 244 17.17 -0.51 1.24
C PHE A 244 15.66 -0.80 1.04
N PRO A 245 14.74 0.06 1.54
CA PRO A 245 13.31 -0.28 1.64
C PRO A 245 12.55 -0.18 0.32
N LEU A 246 13.09 0.53 -0.69
CA LEU A 246 12.44 0.81 -1.95
C LEU A 246 13.04 0.03 -3.11
N ARG A 247 12.35 -0.02 -4.25
CA ARG A 247 12.92 -0.52 -5.51
C ARG A 247 14.01 0.43 -5.98
N LEU A 248 15.12 -0.12 -6.48
CA LEU A 248 16.27 0.67 -6.96
C LEU A 248 16.12 1.18 -8.40
N ASN A 249 15.06 0.79 -9.10
CA ASN A 249 14.70 1.26 -10.43
C ASN A 249 13.57 2.29 -10.32
N HIS A 250 13.38 3.10 -11.37
CA HIS A 250 12.23 3.99 -11.46
C HIS A 250 10.92 3.23 -11.20
N PHE A 251 10.07 3.82 -10.39
CA PHE A 251 8.78 3.25 -10.03
C PHE A 251 7.73 4.36 -9.89
N LEU A 252 6.99 4.58 -10.96
CA LEU A 252 6.03 5.67 -11.11
C LEU A 252 4.82 5.16 -11.90
N THR A 253 3.63 5.42 -11.41
CA THR A 253 2.36 5.04 -12.05
C THR A 253 1.54 6.25 -12.47
N ASP A 254 0.82 6.13 -13.58
CA ASP A 254 -0.19 7.08 -14.00
C ASP A 254 -1.47 6.85 -13.19
N ILE A 255 -2.03 7.93 -12.63
CA ILE A 255 -3.28 7.90 -11.88
C ILE A 255 -4.42 8.62 -12.61
N SER A 256 -4.24 9.01 -13.87
CA SER A 256 -5.22 9.78 -14.61
C SER A 256 -6.55 9.06 -14.79
N ARG A 257 -6.53 7.72 -14.83
CA ARG A 257 -7.74 6.89 -14.91
C ARG A 257 -8.60 7.04 -13.67
N VAL A 258 -8.03 6.89 -12.48
CA VAL A 258 -8.77 7.04 -11.22
C VAL A 258 -9.22 8.49 -11.01
N GLU A 259 -8.38 9.49 -11.36
CA GLU A 259 -8.77 10.90 -11.29
C GLU A 259 -10.01 11.19 -12.13
N ARG A 260 -10.01 10.72 -13.37
CA ARG A 260 -11.10 10.96 -14.33
C ARG A 260 -12.38 10.19 -13.98
N GLU A 261 -12.26 8.89 -13.72
CA GLU A 261 -13.43 8.01 -13.60
C GLU A 261 -14.08 8.10 -12.23
N LEU A 262 -13.33 8.36 -11.16
CA LEU A 262 -13.86 8.56 -9.82
C LEU A 262 -14.03 10.03 -9.45
N ALA A 263 -13.66 10.98 -10.31
CA ALA A 263 -13.56 12.40 -9.96
C ALA A 263 -12.81 12.61 -8.63
N TRP A 264 -11.73 11.87 -8.44
CA TRP A 264 -10.91 11.83 -7.23
C TRP A 264 -9.50 12.33 -7.52
N THR A 265 -8.92 13.05 -6.59
CA THR A 265 -7.53 13.53 -6.67
C THR A 265 -6.87 13.34 -5.30
N PRO A 266 -5.64 12.80 -5.23
CA PRO A 266 -4.94 12.64 -3.96
C PRO A 266 -4.67 14.01 -3.31
N ARG A 267 -4.88 14.09 -2.01
CA ARG A 267 -4.67 15.31 -1.21
C ARG A 267 -3.23 15.46 -0.75
N PHE A 268 -2.52 14.34 -0.65
CA PHE A 268 -1.16 14.28 -0.15
C PHE A 268 -0.18 14.08 -1.30
N ASP A 269 0.76 15.01 -1.45
CA ASP A 269 2.00 14.79 -2.19
C ASP A 269 3.04 14.08 -1.30
N ALA A 270 4.24 13.83 -1.81
CA ALA A 270 5.27 13.12 -1.07
C ALA A 270 5.71 13.85 0.21
N LEU A 271 5.78 15.20 0.18
CA LEU A 271 6.13 16.01 1.36
C LEU A 271 5.05 15.89 2.44
N ALA A 272 3.80 16.08 2.04
CA ALA A 272 2.66 15.96 2.95
C ALA A 272 2.51 14.52 3.50
N CYS A 273 2.79 13.50 2.69
CA CYS A 273 2.85 12.11 3.11
C CYS A 273 3.86 11.90 4.24
N MET A 274 5.11 12.36 4.06
CA MET A 274 6.16 12.23 5.07
C MET A 274 5.82 13.03 6.33
N ALA A 275 5.38 14.28 6.20
CA ALA A 275 5.03 15.12 7.34
C ALA A 275 3.89 14.51 8.16
N ASN A 276 2.82 14.02 7.50
CA ASN A 276 1.68 13.40 8.19
C ASN A 276 2.07 12.11 8.92
N SER A 277 2.85 11.23 8.24
CA SER A 277 3.32 9.98 8.83
C SER A 277 4.21 10.23 10.05
N TYR A 278 5.13 11.20 9.96
CA TYR A 278 5.99 11.58 11.08
C TYR A 278 5.17 12.12 12.26
N GLN A 279 4.34 13.13 12.02
CA GLN A 279 3.62 13.86 13.09
C GLN A 279 2.55 13.00 13.78
N ARG A 280 1.83 12.15 13.01
CA ARG A 280 0.67 11.39 13.53
C ARG A 280 0.99 9.95 13.93
N ASP A 281 2.21 9.48 13.68
CA ASP A 281 2.63 8.13 14.05
C ASP A 281 4.02 8.12 14.66
N TYR A 282 5.07 8.40 13.89
CA TYR A 282 6.46 8.21 14.32
C TYR A 282 6.81 9.03 15.58
N ALA A 283 6.48 10.32 15.61
CA ALA A 283 6.77 11.20 16.74
C ALA A 283 5.97 10.86 18.01
N LEU A 284 4.88 10.12 17.89
CA LEU A 284 4.00 9.76 19.01
C LEU A 284 4.26 8.33 19.52
N ALA A 285 4.93 7.50 18.73
CA ALA A 285 5.16 6.12 19.11
C ALA A 285 6.42 5.97 19.98
N PRO A 286 6.38 5.25 21.12
CA PRO A 286 7.60 4.80 21.78
C PRO A 286 8.36 3.93 20.77
N THR A 287 9.55 4.36 20.41
CA THR A 287 10.38 3.74 19.37
C THR A 287 10.83 2.35 19.81
N SER A 288 10.45 1.31 19.04
CA SER A 288 11.29 0.12 19.00
C SER A 288 12.69 0.55 18.56
N ALA A 289 13.74 0.00 19.16
CA ALA A 289 15.11 0.32 18.76
C ALA A 289 15.25 0.22 17.23
N PRO A 290 15.77 1.27 16.57
CA PRO A 290 15.93 1.23 15.11
C PRO A 290 16.95 0.16 14.71
N ASP A 291 16.73 -0.46 13.55
CA ASP A 291 17.66 -1.43 12.98
C ASP A 291 18.52 -0.76 11.89
N PHE A 292 19.82 -0.62 12.17
CA PHE A 292 20.82 -0.08 11.25
C PHE A 292 21.76 -1.15 10.71
N SER A 293 21.52 -2.43 11.00
CA SER A 293 22.42 -3.54 10.66
C SER A 293 22.68 -3.72 9.17
N GLY A 294 21.80 -3.19 8.30
CA GLY A 294 21.95 -3.22 6.85
C GLY A 294 22.79 -2.07 6.27
N ASP A 295 23.09 -1.02 7.04
CA ASP A 295 23.67 0.22 6.50
C ASP A 295 25.11 0.03 6.01
N GLU A 296 25.94 -0.69 6.75
CA GLU A 296 27.34 -0.97 6.37
C GLU A 296 27.42 -1.71 5.03
N ALA A 297 26.50 -2.67 4.81
CA ALA A 297 26.46 -3.42 3.55
C ALA A 297 25.99 -2.57 2.36
N LEU A 298 25.21 -1.51 2.60
CA LEU A 298 24.81 -0.55 1.57
C LEU A 298 25.91 0.46 1.28
N ILE A 299 26.50 1.06 2.33
CA ILE A 299 27.50 2.14 2.20
C ILE A 299 28.87 1.59 1.70
N GLY A 300 29.16 0.32 1.94
CA GLY A 300 30.40 -0.32 1.51
C GLY A 300 30.36 -0.94 0.10
N ALA A 301 29.26 -0.78 -0.61
CA ALA A 301 29.04 -1.35 -1.95
C ALA A 301 29.36 -0.37 -3.08
#